data_285e53dabc060845d75f91e18d571ee1
#
_entry.id   285e53dabc060845d75f91e18d571ee1
#
_cell.length_a   1.000
_cell.length_b   1.000
_cell.length_c   1.000
_cell.angle_alpha   90.00
_cell.angle_beta   90.00
_cell.angle_gamma   90.00
#
_symmetry.space_group_name_H-M   'P 1'
#
loop_
_entity.id
_entity.type
_entity.pdbx_description
1 polymer ?
#
loop_
_entity_poly.entity_id
_entity_poly.type
_entity_poly.pdbx_seq_one_letter_code
_entity_poly.pdbx_strand_id
1 'polypeptide(L)'
;MEDKLVTLAILTYTKAQILKNVLENEGIETYIHNVNQIQPVVSSGVRLRIKESDLPRALKITESSTWLSESIVGEKEPKTENKSNKILIPVDFSNYSMKACEFAFNLAKTENAEVILLHVYFTPIYASSLPYGDVFNYQIGDEESVKTIIQKVHSDLNALSEKIKEKVTSGDFPNIKYSCILREGIPEEEILRYAKEQRPMVIIMGTRGKNQKDIDLIGSVTAEVIDRSRTAVLAIPENTPFKQFSEVKRIAFITNFDQRDLI
;
A
#
# COMPACT_ATOMS: atom_id res chain seq x y z
N MET A 1 -4.45 -6.72 -36.39
CA MET A 1 -3.93 -7.16 -35.06
C MET A 1 -4.66 -6.33 -34.04
N GLU A 2 -5.41 -6.93 -33.14
CA GLU A 2 -5.97 -6.18 -32.02
C GLU A 2 -4.83 -5.70 -31.12
N ASP A 3 -4.78 -4.39 -30.89
CA ASP A 3 -3.75 -3.76 -30.08
C ASP A 3 -3.98 -4.13 -28.61
N LYS A 4 -3.01 -4.79 -27.99
CA LYS A 4 -3.12 -5.34 -26.64
C LYS A 4 -3.17 -4.19 -25.61
N LEU A 5 -4.10 -4.29 -24.65
CA LEU A 5 -4.15 -3.34 -23.54
C LEU A 5 -3.08 -3.69 -22.48
N VAL A 6 -2.21 -2.74 -22.20
CA VAL A 6 -1.16 -2.84 -21.16
C VAL A 6 -1.48 -1.90 -19.99
N THR A 7 -1.04 -2.24 -18.78
CA THR A 7 -1.19 -1.38 -17.61
C THR A 7 -0.06 -0.35 -17.62
N LEU A 8 -0.41 0.93 -17.72
CA LEU A 8 0.54 2.04 -17.64
C LEU A 8 0.87 2.39 -16.19
N ALA A 9 -0.15 2.47 -15.33
CA ALA A 9 0.02 2.86 -13.94
C ALA A 9 -1.06 2.23 -13.04
N ILE A 10 -0.75 2.10 -11.76
CA ILE A 10 -1.68 1.73 -10.70
C ILE A 10 -1.72 2.91 -9.72
N LEU A 11 -2.85 3.59 -9.62
CA LEU A 11 -2.98 4.87 -8.93
C LEU A 11 -4.22 4.88 -8.04
N THR A 12 -4.33 5.85 -7.15
CA THR A 12 -5.61 6.19 -6.53
C THR A 12 -6.61 6.63 -7.59
N TYR A 13 -7.91 6.48 -7.33
CA TYR A 13 -8.96 6.86 -8.30
C TYR A 13 -8.82 8.31 -8.78
N THR A 14 -8.53 9.23 -7.86
CA THR A 14 -8.36 10.65 -8.17
C THR A 14 -7.16 10.88 -9.10
N LYS A 15 -6.01 10.31 -8.80
CA LYS A 15 -4.81 10.40 -9.64
C LYS A 15 -5.02 9.73 -10.99
N ALA A 16 -5.71 8.58 -11.03
CA ALA A 16 -6.04 7.88 -12.26
C ALA A 16 -6.94 8.71 -13.18
N GLN A 17 -7.93 9.41 -12.62
CA GLN A 17 -8.79 10.32 -13.38
C GLN A 17 -8.02 11.51 -13.95
N ILE A 18 -7.11 12.09 -13.17
CA ILE A 18 -6.29 13.21 -13.63
C ILE A 18 -5.36 12.72 -14.77
N LEU A 19 -4.66 11.60 -14.57
CA LEU A 19 -3.76 11.05 -15.59
C LEU A 19 -4.54 10.63 -16.86
N LYS A 20 -5.73 10.06 -16.69
CA LYS A 20 -6.62 9.75 -17.82
C LYS A 20 -6.91 11.01 -18.65
N ASN A 21 -7.35 12.10 -18.00
CA ASN A 21 -7.65 13.35 -18.69
C ASN A 21 -6.43 13.91 -19.43
N VAL A 22 -5.24 13.84 -18.82
CA VAL A 22 -4.00 14.27 -19.45
C VAL A 22 -3.68 13.46 -20.70
N LEU A 23 -3.77 12.14 -20.61
CA LEU A 23 -3.49 11.23 -21.75
C LEU A 23 -4.53 11.36 -22.86
N GLU A 24 -5.81 11.49 -22.53
CA GLU A 24 -6.88 11.69 -23.50
C GLU A 24 -6.78 13.04 -24.23
N ASN A 25 -6.37 14.11 -23.54
CA ASN A 25 -6.07 15.40 -24.16
C ASN A 25 -4.90 15.32 -25.16
N GLU A 26 -3.97 14.41 -24.94
CA GLU A 26 -2.86 14.11 -25.84
C GLU A 26 -3.21 13.06 -26.91
N GLY A 27 -4.48 12.66 -26.97
CA GLY A 27 -5.01 11.71 -27.96
C GLY A 27 -4.66 10.25 -27.69
N ILE A 28 -4.35 9.89 -26.45
CA ILE A 28 -4.12 8.50 -26.02
C ILE A 28 -5.39 7.98 -25.35
N GLU A 29 -6.00 6.98 -25.97
CA GLU A 29 -7.20 6.32 -25.44
C GLU A 29 -6.88 5.56 -24.17
N THR A 30 -7.57 5.89 -23.07
CA THR A 30 -7.20 5.43 -21.73
C THR A 30 -8.37 4.76 -21.01
N TYR A 31 -8.14 3.56 -20.50
CA TYR A 31 -9.14 2.74 -19.83
C TYR A 31 -8.81 2.59 -18.34
N ILE A 32 -9.79 2.91 -17.50
CA ILE A 32 -9.72 2.67 -16.07
C ILE A 32 -10.31 1.28 -15.78
N HIS A 33 -9.50 0.39 -15.25
CA HIS A 33 -9.91 -0.98 -14.90
C HIS A 33 -9.85 -1.19 -13.38
N ASN A 34 -10.77 -2.02 -12.85
CA ASN A 34 -10.92 -2.31 -11.42
C ASN A 34 -11.51 -1.17 -10.56
N VAL A 35 -12.38 -0.36 -11.13
CA VAL A 35 -13.27 0.45 -10.30
C VAL A 35 -14.30 -0.49 -9.69
N ASN A 36 -14.26 -0.66 -8.37
CA ASN A 36 -15.36 -1.30 -7.66
C ASN A 36 -16.59 -0.40 -7.84
N GLN A 37 -17.55 -0.79 -8.67
CA GLN A 37 -18.71 0.04 -9.04
C GLN A 37 -19.59 0.42 -7.83
N ILE A 38 -19.42 -0.28 -6.70
CA ILE A 38 -20.20 -0.05 -5.48
C ILE A 38 -19.53 0.94 -4.52
N GLN A 39 -18.20 1.11 -4.57
CA GLN A 39 -17.45 2.07 -3.75
C GLN A 39 -16.20 2.58 -4.50
N PRO A 40 -16.31 3.64 -5.30
CA PRO A 40 -15.20 4.12 -6.14
C PRO A 40 -14.05 4.77 -5.37
N VAL A 41 -14.16 4.97 -4.06
CA VAL A 41 -13.22 5.77 -3.25
C VAL A 41 -12.32 4.90 -2.37
N VAL A 42 -12.58 3.59 -2.25
CA VAL A 42 -11.94 2.81 -1.19
C VAL A 42 -11.08 1.66 -1.72
N SER A 43 -9.80 1.79 -1.50
CA SER A 43 -8.79 0.77 -1.18
C SER A 43 -8.42 -0.31 -2.21
N SER A 44 -8.76 -0.22 -3.46
CA SER A 44 -8.05 -1.01 -4.47
C SER A 44 -7.62 -0.08 -5.58
N GLY A 45 -6.31 0.10 -5.77
CA GLY A 45 -5.75 0.98 -6.78
C GLY A 45 -6.39 0.73 -8.14
N VAL A 46 -6.59 1.80 -8.82
CA VAL A 46 -7.19 1.82 -10.14
C VAL A 46 -6.10 1.60 -11.16
N ARG A 47 -6.27 0.62 -12.04
CA ARG A 47 -5.36 0.40 -13.16
C ARG A 47 -5.73 1.28 -14.32
N LEU A 48 -4.80 2.10 -14.70
CA LEU A 48 -4.87 2.84 -15.95
C LEU A 48 -4.26 1.99 -17.06
N ARG A 49 -5.04 1.66 -18.06
CA ARG A 49 -4.61 0.83 -19.20
C ARG A 49 -4.70 1.63 -20.48
N ILE A 50 -3.74 1.40 -21.37
CA ILE A 50 -3.63 1.99 -22.69
C ILE A 50 -3.32 0.91 -23.72
N LYS A 51 -3.39 1.24 -24.98
CA LYS A 51 -2.90 0.38 -26.06
C LYS A 51 -1.38 0.27 -25.99
N GLU A 52 -0.84 -0.92 -26.26
CA GLU A 52 0.60 -1.18 -26.23
C GLU A 52 1.37 -0.27 -27.21
N SER A 53 0.77 0.04 -28.35
CA SER A 53 1.32 0.97 -29.34
C SER A 53 1.55 2.38 -28.81
N ASP A 54 0.74 2.81 -27.82
CA ASP A 54 0.81 4.15 -27.24
C ASP A 54 1.77 4.23 -26.05
N LEU A 55 2.29 3.08 -25.56
CA LEU A 55 3.12 3.00 -24.37
C LEU A 55 4.33 3.95 -24.38
N PRO A 56 5.15 4.03 -25.45
CA PRO A 56 6.30 4.93 -25.46
C PRO A 56 5.92 6.41 -25.36
N ARG A 57 4.79 6.79 -25.96
CA ARG A 57 4.27 8.15 -25.92
C ARG A 57 3.68 8.49 -24.56
N ALA A 58 2.92 7.56 -23.98
CA ALA A 58 2.35 7.72 -22.64
C ALA A 58 3.43 7.82 -21.55
N LEU A 59 4.49 7.02 -21.60
CA LEU A 59 5.61 7.11 -20.67
C LEU A 59 6.28 8.48 -20.72
N LYS A 60 6.51 9.03 -21.92
CA LYS A 60 7.10 10.36 -22.09
C LYS A 60 6.23 11.48 -21.48
N ILE A 61 4.90 11.34 -21.59
CA ILE A 61 3.94 12.27 -20.99
C ILE A 61 3.97 12.16 -19.46
N THR A 62 4.00 10.94 -18.93
CA THR A 62 4.05 10.71 -17.48
C THR A 62 5.35 11.21 -16.86
N GLU A 63 6.49 11.02 -17.51
CA GLU A 63 7.79 11.54 -17.08
C GLU A 63 7.85 13.07 -17.05
N SER A 64 7.18 13.74 -17.98
CA SER A 64 7.11 15.22 -18.02
C SER A 64 6.09 15.81 -17.03
N SER A 65 5.28 14.99 -16.39
CA SER A 65 4.17 15.42 -15.52
C SER A 65 4.65 15.63 -14.08
N THR A 66 5.07 16.85 -13.76
CA THR A 66 5.57 17.26 -12.44
C THR A 66 4.56 17.04 -11.30
N TRP A 67 3.28 17.01 -11.57
CA TRP A 67 2.23 16.77 -10.56
C TRP A 67 2.17 15.30 -10.06
N LEU A 68 2.70 14.34 -10.82
CA LEU A 68 2.94 12.98 -10.32
C LEU A 68 4.07 12.95 -9.29
N SER A 69 5.00 13.91 -9.40
CA SER A 69 6.17 14.04 -8.52
C SER A 69 6.02 15.09 -7.41
N GLU A 70 4.90 15.82 -7.33
CA GLU A 70 4.66 16.87 -6.33
C GLU A 70 4.59 16.40 -4.86
N SER A 71 4.90 15.15 -4.60
CA SER A 71 5.17 14.70 -3.23
C SER A 71 6.62 14.95 -2.80
N ILE A 72 7.48 15.55 -3.65
CA ILE A 72 8.90 15.73 -3.39
C ILE A 72 9.33 17.19 -3.65
N VAL A 73 8.68 18.16 -3.03
CA VAL A 73 9.26 19.51 -2.91
C VAL A 73 9.68 19.73 -1.48
N GLY A 74 10.98 19.61 -1.27
CA GLY A 74 11.73 20.47 -0.38
C GLY A 74 11.51 20.39 1.11
N GLU A 75 11.87 19.27 1.74
CA GLU A 75 12.56 19.38 3.03
C GLU A 75 13.92 18.68 2.86
N LYS A 76 15.00 19.47 2.96
CA LYS A 76 16.35 18.95 3.11
C LYS A 76 16.32 17.89 4.21
N GLU A 77 16.83 16.71 3.91
CA GLU A 77 17.00 15.68 4.94
C GLU A 77 17.70 16.28 6.17
N PRO A 78 17.12 16.15 7.36
CA PRO A 78 17.90 16.38 8.56
C PRO A 78 18.94 15.27 8.60
N LYS A 79 20.20 15.68 8.55
CA LYS A 79 21.36 14.79 8.73
C LYS A 79 21.18 13.97 10.00
N THR A 80 21.32 12.63 9.86
CA THR A 80 21.50 11.68 10.95
C THR A 80 20.56 11.84 12.14
N GLU A 81 19.27 11.61 11.97
CA GLU A 81 18.38 11.35 13.08
C GLU A 81 18.21 9.85 13.27
N ASN A 82 18.34 9.38 14.52
CA ASN A 82 18.20 8.01 14.94
C ASN A 82 16.97 7.35 14.31
N LYS A 83 17.18 6.49 13.35
CA LYS A 83 16.14 5.55 12.89
C LYS A 83 15.69 4.77 14.11
N SER A 84 14.40 4.74 14.40
CA SER A 84 13.90 3.95 15.51
C SER A 84 14.14 2.46 15.20
N ASN A 85 14.53 1.69 16.20
CA ASN A 85 14.73 0.25 16.02
C ASN A 85 13.39 -0.49 15.94
N LYS A 86 12.56 -0.08 14.97
CA LYS A 86 11.19 -0.56 14.74
C LYS A 86 11.01 -1.00 13.30
N ILE A 87 10.24 -2.06 13.11
CA ILE A 87 9.81 -2.57 11.81
C ILE A 87 8.30 -2.36 11.74
N LEU A 88 7.83 -1.67 10.69
CA LEU A 88 6.40 -1.45 10.44
C LEU A 88 5.86 -2.51 9.50
N ILE A 89 4.76 -3.15 9.87
CA ILE A 89 4.09 -4.16 9.07
C ILE A 89 2.63 -3.76 8.87
N PRO A 90 2.25 -3.20 7.73
CA PRO A 90 0.86 -3.06 7.35
C PRO A 90 0.22 -4.44 7.16
N VAL A 91 -0.93 -4.68 7.80
CA VAL A 91 -1.64 -5.96 7.75
C VAL A 91 -3.09 -5.80 7.32
N ASP A 92 -3.56 -6.70 6.48
CA ASP A 92 -4.95 -6.79 5.99
C ASP A 92 -5.59 -8.15 6.29
N PHE A 93 -4.98 -8.91 7.19
CA PHE A 93 -5.39 -10.26 7.62
C PHE A 93 -5.34 -11.31 6.50
N SER A 94 -4.68 -11.04 5.38
CA SER A 94 -4.43 -12.00 4.30
C SER A 94 -3.24 -12.92 4.60
N ASN A 95 -3.10 -13.99 3.81
CA ASN A 95 -1.92 -14.85 3.87
C ASN A 95 -0.65 -14.09 3.45
N TYR A 96 -0.77 -13.11 2.54
CA TYR A 96 0.33 -12.24 2.14
C TYR A 96 0.86 -11.42 3.31
N SER A 97 -0.02 -10.80 4.08
CA SER A 97 0.39 -10.05 5.27
C SER A 97 0.94 -10.96 6.37
N MET A 98 0.44 -12.21 6.50
CA MET A 98 1.00 -13.19 7.42
C MET A 98 2.41 -13.63 7.01
N LYS A 99 2.68 -13.79 5.71
CA LYS A 99 4.03 -14.09 5.21
C LYS A 99 5.00 -12.93 5.45
N ALA A 100 4.52 -11.70 5.28
CA ALA A 100 5.27 -10.50 5.65
C ALA A 100 5.61 -10.47 7.15
N CYS A 101 4.66 -10.87 8.02
CA CYS A 101 4.89 -11.02 9.46
C CYS A 101 6.00 -12.05 9.76
N GLU A 102 5.97 -13.23 9.12
CA GLU A 102 7.00 -14.25 9.30
C GLU A 102 8.40 -13.69 9.03
N PHE A 103 8.55 -12.99 7.91
CA PHE A 103 9.82 -12.40 7.51
C PHE A 103 10.26 -11.28 8.47
N ALA A 104 9.34 -10.41 8.83
CA ALA A 104 9.60 -9.27 9.71
C ALA A 104 9.99 -9.68 11.13
N PHE A 105 9.35 -10.72 11.68
CA PHE A 105 9.70 -11.23 13.02
C PHE A 105 11.12 -11.82 13.03
N ASN A 106 11.52 -12.54 11.97
CA ASN A 106 12.88 -13.05 11.84
C ASN A 106 13.90 -11.91 11.68
N LEU A 107 13.60 -10.88 10.89
CA LEU A 107 14.44 -9.69 10.78
C LEU A 107 14.54 -8.95 12.11
N ALA A 108 13.42 -8.77 12.81
CA ALA A 108 13.38 -8.09 14.10
C ALA A 108 14.25 -8.80 15.16
N LYS A 109 14.29 -10.13 15.16
CA LYS A 109 15.19 -10.91 16.01
C LYS A 109 16.66 -10.61 15.70
N THR A 110 17.03 -10.55 14.43
CA THR A 110 18.40 -10.30 13.98
C THR A 110 18.85 -8.88 14.33
N GLU A 111 17.96 -7.90 14.11
CA GLU A 111 18.23 -6.47 14.32
C GLU A 111 17.92 -5.99 15.74
N ASN A 112 17.45 -6.88 16.63
CA ASN A 112 16.97 -6.53 17.97
C ASN A 112 15.93 -5.40 17.93
N ALA A 113 14.97 -5.49 17.00
CA ALA A 113 13.97 -4.48 16.72
C ALA A 113 12.61 -4.85 17.31
N GLU A 114 11.74 -3.84 17.50
CA GLU A 114 10.32 -4.00 17.83
C GLU A 114 9.49 -4.04 16.54
N VAL A 115 8.45 -4.88 16.51
CA VAL A 115 7.52 -4.96 15.40
C VAL A 115 6.24 -4.19 15.70
N ILE A 116 5.79 -3.38 14.75
CA ILE A 116 4.51 -2.68 14.79
C ILE A 116 3.63 -3.24 13.69
N LEU A 117 2.54 -3.91 14.08
CA LEU A 117 1.49 -4.37 13.19
C LEU A 117 0.47 -3.24 13.05
N LEU A 118 0.33 -2.68 11.87
CA LEU A 118 -0.59 -1.59 11.57
C LEU A 118 -1.73 -2.11 10.68
N HIS A 119 -2.95 -2.08 11.20
CA HIS A 119 -4.13 -2.25 10.37
C HIS A 119 -4.84 -0.92 10.17
N VAL A 120 -5.18 -0.64 8.93
CA VAL A 120 -5.94 0.56 8.56
C VAL A 120 -7.32 0.13 8.10
N TYR A 121 -8.34 0.69 8.69
CA TYR A 121 -9.74 0.46 8.31
C TYR A 121 -10.39 1.74 7.84
N PHE A 122 -11.41 1.59 7.05
CA PHE A 122 -12.15 2.72 6.50
C PHE A 122 -13.61 2.65 6.94
N THR A 123 -14.11 3.77 7.43
CA THR A 123 -15.54 3.95 7.71
C THR A 123 -16.19 4.67 6.52
N PRO A 124 -17.09 4.01 5.79
CA PRO A 124 -17.71 4.63 4.63
C PRO A 124 -18.58 5.83 5.05
N ILE A 125 -18.30 6.98 4.44
CA ILE A 125 -19.14 8.18 4.55
C ILE A 125 -20.04 8.18 3.32
N TYR A 126 -21.35 8.02 3.52
CA TYR A 126 -22.31 8.11 2.44
C TYR A 126 -22.71 9.58 2.25
N ALA A 127 -22.49 10.13 1.06
CA ALA A 127 -23.09 11.39 0.67
C ALA A 127 -24.54 11.10 0.26
N SER A 128 -25.52 11.42 1.10
CA SER A 128 -26.91 11.41 0.69
C SER A 128 -27.22 12.70 -0.08
N SER A 129 -27.38 12.59 -1.39
CA SER A 129 -27.96 13.66 -2.21
C SER A 129 -29.46 13.68 -1.96
N LEU A 130 -29.95 14.64 -1.20
CA LEU A 130 -31.37 14.96 -1.18
C LEU A 130 -31.74 15.70 -2.49
N PRO A 131 -32.88 15.37 -3.13
CA PRO A 131 -33.27 15.94 -4.42
C PRO A 131 -33.70 17.41 -4.38
N TYR A 132 -33.58 18.08 -3.26
CA TYR A 132 -33.93 19.48 -3.10
C TYR A 132 -33.01 20.20 -2.10
N GLY A 133 -32.18 21.10 -2.61
CA GLY A 133 -31.47 22.11 -1.82
C GLY A 133 -29.94 21.91 -1.69
N ASP A 134 -29.22 23.02 -1.78
CA ASP A 134 -27.75 23.16 -1.81
C ASP A 134 -27.02 22.80 -0.50
N VAL A 135 -27.46 21.76 0.21
CA VAL A 135 -26.79 21.30 1.42
C VAL A 135 -26.36 19.86 1.23
N PHE A 136 -25.08 19.64 0.98
CA PHE A 136 -24.45 18.33 1.09
C PHE A 136 -24.48 17.88 2.55
N ASN A 137 -25.48 17.08 2.91
CA ASN A 137 -25.52 16.44 4.20
C ASN A 137 -24.67 15.15 4.10
N TYR A 138 -23.48 15.17 4.64
CA TYR A 138 -22.66 13.97 4.82
C TYR A 138 -23.28 13.18 5.98
N GLN A 139 -24.05 12.15 5.68
CA GLN A 139 -24.42 11.19 6.70
C GLN A 139 -23.27 10.18 6.82
N ILE A 140 -22.64 10.16 7.99
CA ILE A 140 -21.92 8.98 8.46
C ILE A 140 -22.92 7.83 8.39
N GLY A 141 -22.54 6.68 7.81
CA GLY A 141 -23.38 5.49 7.81
C GLY A 141 -24.02 5.30 9.19
N ASP A 142 -25.20 4.72 9.24
CA ASP A 142 -25.93 4.59 10.50
C ASP A 142 -24.98 4.10 11.60
N GLU A 143 -25.10 4.66 12.81
CA GLU A 143 -24.19 4.38 13.93
C GLU A 143 -24.00 2.87 14.18
N GLU A 144 -24.99 2.06 13.82
CA GLU A 144 -24.97 0.62 13.97
C GLU A 144 -24.04 -0.07 12.98
N SER A 145 -24.04 0.40 11.72
CA SER A 145 -23.09 -0.09 10.69
C SER A 145 -21.64 0.27 11.03
N VAL A 146 -21.40 1.48 11.52
CA VAL A 146 -20.06 1.90 11.96
C VAL A 146 -19.58 1.08 13.15
N LYS A 147 -20.42 0.88 14.17
CA LYS A 147 -20.11 0.02 15.33
C LYS A 147 -19.78 -1.40 14.90
N THR A 148 -20.55 -1.97 13.96
CA THR A 148 -20.33 -3.32 13.44
C THR A 148 -18.96 -3.42 12.73
N ILE A 149 -18.59 -2.44 11.92
CA ILE A 149 -17.28 -2.39 11.26
C ILE A 149 -16.17 -2.36 12.31
N ILE A 150 -16.24 -1.45 13.28
CA ILE A 150 -15.25 -1.32 14.34
C ILE A 150 -15.12 -2.61 15.15
N GLN A 151 -16.23 -3.21 15.55
CA GLN A 151 -16.23 -4.48 16.29
C GLN A 151 -15.57 -5.59 15.49
N LYS A 152 -15.89 -5.69 14.20
CA LYS A 152 -15.26 -6.68 13.30
C LYS A 152 -13.75 -6.47 13.18
N VAL A 153 -13.31 -5.24 12.98
CA VAL A 153 -11.88 -4.90 12.87
C VAL A 153 -11.13 -5.26 14.16
N HIS A 154 -11.70 -4.95 15.32
CA HIS A 154 -11.13 -5.36 16.60
C HIS A 154 -11.07 -6.87 16.77
N SER A 155 -12.14 -7.58 16.38
CA SER A 155 -12.15 -9.05 16.39
C SER A 155 -11.09 -9.66 15.49
N ASP A 156 -10.96 -9.15 14.26
CA ASP A 156 -9.98 -9.62 13.28
C ASP A 156 -8.52 -9.34 13.77
N LEU A 157 -8.30 -8.19 14.41
CA LEU A 157 -6.99 -7.87 14.99
C LEU A 157 -6.63 -8.75 16.18
N ASN A 158 -7.61 -9.04 17.04
CA ASN A 158 -7.44 -9.97 18.16
C ASN A 158 -7.14 -11.40 17.64
N ALA A 159 -7.87 -11.87 16.62
CA ALA A 159 -7.60 -13.15 15.99
C ALA A 159 -6.20 -13.23 15.37
N LEU A 160 -5.72 -12.15 14.74
CA LEU A 160 -4.35 -12.06 14.26
C LEU A 160 -3.34 -12.14 15.42
N SER A 161 -3.58 -11.40 16.51
CA SER A 161 -2.71 -11.41 17.69
C SER A 161 -2.62 -12.81 18.31
N GLU A 162 -3.72 -13.53 18.45
CA GLU A 162 -3.73 -14.91 18.95
C GLU A 162 -2.96 -15.85 18.01
N LYS A 163 -3.18 -15.75 16.71
CA LYS A 163 -2.45 -16.53 15.70
C LYS A 163 -0.94 -16.27 15.73
N ILE A 164 -0.52 -15.05 16.00
CA ILE A 164 0.90 -14.70 16.19
C ILE A 164 1.42 -15.35 17.48
N LYS A 165 0.69 -15.26 18.60
CA LYS A 165 1.07 -15.90 19.87
C LYS A 165 1.23 -17.42 19.72
N GLU A 166 0.29 -18.07 19.01
CA GLU A 166 0.40 -19.51 18.71
C GLU A 166 1.68 -19.82 17.94
N LYS A 167 2.01 -19.01 16.91
CA LYS A 167 3.24 -19.18 16.13
C LYS A 167 4.52 -18.90 16.94
N VAL A 168 4.48 -17.99 17.89
CA VAL A 168 5.59 -17.77 18.83
C VAL A 168 5.72 -18.96 19.80
N THR A 169 4.63 -19.49 20.29
CA THR A 169 4.62 -20.64 21.21
C THR A 169 5.07 -21.93 20.52
N SER A 170 4.70 -22.13 19.25
CA SER A 170 5.17 -23.27 18.46
C SER A 170 6.65 -23.15 18.00
N GLY A 171 7.26 -21.98 18.14
CA GLY A 171 8.61 -21.72 17.67
C GLY A 171 8.72 -21.35 16.18
N ASP A 172 7.59 -21.20 15.47
CA ASP A 172 7.56 -20.74 14.09
C ASP A 172 7.97 -19.29 13.95
N PHE A 173 7.61 -18.46 14.95
CA PHE A 173 8.02 -17.07 15.05
C PHE A 173 8.94 -16.88 16.27
N PRO A 174 9.98 -16.04 16.14
CA PRO A 174 10.79 -15.69 17.30
C PRO A 174 9.99 -14.87 18.30
N ASN A 175 10.31 -15.05 19.59
CA ASN A 175 9.72 -14.25 20.65
C ASN A 175 10.39 -12.87 20.69
N ILE A 176 9.70 -11.87 20.16
CA ILE A 176 10.13 -10.47 20.10
C ILE A 176 9.02 -9.56 20.61
N LYS A 177 9.38 -8.33 20.93
CA LYS A 177 8.39 -7.30 21.30
C LYS A 177 7.63 -6.86 20.06
N TYR A 178 6.29 -6.89 20.15
CA TYR A 178 5.43 -6.36 19.09
C TYR A 178 4.22 -5.63 19.66
N SER A 179 3.64 -4.74 18.87
CA SER A 179 2.42 -4.01 19.17
C SER A 179 1.48 -4.02 17.98
N CYS A 180 0.17 -3.93 18.25
CA CYS A 180 -0.88 -3.86 17.24
C CYS A 180 -1.55 -2.49 17.30
N ILE A 181 -1.62 -1.81 16.17
CA ILE A 181 -2.15 -0.45 16.04
C ILE A 181 -3.29 -0.46 15.02
N LEU A 182 -4.38 0.21 15.37
CA LEU A 182 -5.48 0.52 14.46
C LEU A 182 -5.43 1.99 14.06
N ARG A 183 -5.66 2.27 12.79
CA ARG A 183 -5.86 3.62 12.26
C ARG A 183 -7.08 3.62 11.36
N GLU A 184 -7.82 4.71 11.39
CA GLU A 184 -8.92 4.96 10.48
C GLU A 184 -8.46 5.86 9.35
N GLY A 185 -8.78 5.50 8.10
CA GLY A 185 -8.45 6.31 6.93
C GLY A 185 -8.15 5.48 5.68
N ILE A 186 -7.50 6.13 4.73
CA ILE A 186 -7.05 5.52 3.48
C ILE A 186 -5.76 4.74 3.78
N PRO A 187 -5.68 3.44 3.46
CA PRO A 187 -4.58 2.58 3.88
C PRO A 187 -3.19 3.14 3.53
N GLU A 188 -2.94 3.48 2.28
CA GLU A 188 -1.65 4.01 1.84
C GLU A 188 -1.27 5.32 2.53
N GLU A 189 -2.24 6.22 2.74
CA GLU A 189 -2.00 7.50 3.40
C GLU A 189 -1.64 7.30 4.88
N GLU A 190 -2.39 6.43 5.58
CA GLU A 190 -2.16 6.16 6.99
C GLU A 190 -0.85 5.41 7.23
N ILE A 191 -0.49 4.48 6.35
CA ILE A 191 0.79 3.78 6.41
C ILE A 191 1.94 4.77 6.27
N LEU A 192 1.90 5.65 5.25
CA LEU A 192 2.92 6.66 5.00
C LEU A 192 3.00 7.68 6.14
N ARG A 193 1.84 8.14 6.66
CA ARG A 193 1.77 9.05 7.79
C ARG A 193 2.38 8.42 9.04
N TYR A 194 2.00 7.19 9.36
CA TYR A 194 2.53 6.47 10.51
C TYR A 194 4.04 6.20 10.39
N ALA A 195 4.50 5.85 9.19
CA ALA A 195 5.93 5.71 8.91
C ALA A 195 6.69 7.03 9.11
N LYS A 196 6.14 8.17 8.70
CA LYS A 196 6.73 9.49 8.95
C LYS A 196 6.78 9.82 10.45
N GLU A 197 5.73 9.48 11.22
CA GLU A 197 5.63 9.70 12.66
C GLU A 197 6.64 8.83 13.44
N GLN A 198 6.71 7.54 13.13
CA GLN A 198 7.48 6.55 13.90
C GLN A 198 8.90 6.33 13.38
N ARG A 199 9.19 6.72 12.14
CA ARG A 199 10.49 6.57 11.45
C ARG A 199 11.06 5.14 11.58
N PRO A 200 10.29 4.10 11.19
CA PRO A 200 10.78 2.74 11.27
C PRO A 200 11.99 2.53 10.37
N MET A 201 12.83 1.57 10.69
CA MET A 201 13.98 1.21 9.85
C MET A 201 13.57 0.68 8.48
N VAL A 202 12.42 -0.01 8.42
CA VAL A 202 11.86 -0.61 7.21
C VAL A 202 10.35 -0.80 7.35
N ILE A 203 9.63 -0.71 6.24
CA ILE A 203 8.23 -1.15 6.11
C ILE A 203 8.26 -2.51 5.41
N ILE A 204 7.67 -3.54 6.02
CA ILE A 204 7.56 -4.87 5.41
C ILE A 204 6.09 -5.19 5.17
N MET A 205 5.72 -5.49 3.94
CA MET A 205 4.32 -5.74 3.58
C MET A 205 4.20 -6.84 2.53
N GLY A 206 3.03 -7.47 2.46
CA GLY A 206 2.73 -8.42 1.39
C GLY A 206 2.68 -7.73 0.04
N THR A 207 3.06 -8.42 -1.03
CA THR A 207 2.91 -7.87 -2.39
C THR A 207 1.46 -7.70 -2.80
N ARG A 208 0.52 -8.46 -2.20
CA ARG A 208 -0.91 -8.43 -2.49
C ARG A 208 -1.72 -8.36 -1.21
N GLY A 209 -3.01 -8.08 -1.33
CA GLY A 209 -3.95 -8.07 -0.24
C GLY A 209 -5.10 -9.08 -0.43
N LYS A 210 -6.02 -9.12 0.54
CA LYS A 210 -7.13 -10.08 0.64
C LYS A 210 -8.07 -10.09 -0.57
N ASN A 211 -8.21 -8.96 -1.26
CA ASN A 211 -9.23 -8.78 -2.31
C ASN A 211 -8.66 -8.82 -3.73
N GLN A 212 -7.43 -9.29 -3.93
CA GLN A 212 -6.80 -9.26 -5.24
C GLN A 212 -6.88 -10.58 -6.00
N LYS A 213 -7.08 -10.46 -7.32
CA LYS A 213 -7.10 -11.60 -8.24
C LYS A 213 -5.67 -12.07 -8.51
N ASP A 214 -5.49 -13.38 -8.79
CA ASP A 214 -4.19 -14.00 -9.03
C ASP A 214 -3.37 -13.41 -10.21
N ILE A 215 -4.01 -12.62 -11.06
CA ILE A 215 -3.39 -11.98 -12.22
C ILE A 215 -2.52 -10.75 -11.79
N ASP A 216 -2.77 -10.20 -10.61
CA ASP A 216 -2.10 -9.00 -10.15
C ASP A 216 -0.76 -9.33 -9.51
N LEU A 217 0.33 -8.81 -10.06
CA LEU A 217 1.68 -9.02 -9.51
C LEU A 217 1.89 -8.28 -8.20
N ILE A 218 1.31 -7.09 -8.05
CA ILE A 218 1.42 -6.24 -6.87
C ILE A 218 0.10 -5.53 -6.57
N GLY A 219 -0.21 -5.37 -5.29
CA GLY A 219 -1.38 -4.63 -4.81
C GLY A 219 -1.19 -3.12 -4.90
N SER A 220 -2.30 -2.41 -5.05
CA SER A 220 -2.29 -0.95 -5.15
C SER A 220 -1.72 -0.26 -3.93
N VAL A 221 -2.13 -0.68 -2.72
CA VAL A 221 -1.59 -0.13 -1.47
C VAL A 221 -0.08 -0.33 -1.39
N THR A 222 0.40 -1.54 -1.77
CA THR A 222 1.83 -1.82 -1.79
C THR A 222 2.56 -0.99 -2.83
N ALA A 223 2.01 -0.86 -4.03
CA ALA A 223 2.59 -0.04 -5.09
C ALA A 223 2.68 1.44 -4.68
N GLU A 224 1.61 2.02 -4.13
CA GLU A 224 1.59 3.41 -3.66
C GLU A 224 2.56 3.65 -2.49
N VAL A 225 2.66 2.69 -1.56
CA VAL A 225 3.61 2.81 -0.45
C VAL A 225 5.05 2.74 -0.95
N ILE A 226 5.37 1.86 -1.93
CA ILE A 226 6.70 1.79 -2.54
C ILE A 226 7.04 3.11 -3.24
N ASP A 227 6.11 3.65 -4.03
CA ASP A 227 6.32 4.87 -4.82
C ASP A 227 6.55 6.11 -3.95
N ARG A 228 5.82 6.22 -2.83
CA ARG A 228 5.76 7.45 -2.03
C ARG A 228 6.53 7.41 -0.73
N SER A 229 7.01 6.23 -0.31
CA SER A 229 7.71 6.09 0.96
C SER A 229 9.13 6.64 0.91
N ARG A 230 9.52 7.36 1.96
CA ARG A 230 10.92 7.71 2.24
C ARG A 230 11.64 6.66 3.09
N THR A 231 10.89 5.73 3.66
CA THR A 231 11.41 4.58 4.39
C THR A 231 11.55 3.42 3.42
N ALA A 232 12.62 2.64 3.51
CA ALA A 232 12.78 1.44 2.71
C ALA A 232 11.55 0.53 2.83
N VAL A 233 11.06 0.03 1.70
CA VAL A 233 9.89 -0.87 1.65
C VAL A 233 10.34 -2.22 1.13
N LEU A 234 9.99 -3.27 1.86
CA LEU A 234 10.23 -4.65 1.49
C LEU A 234 8.89 -5.34 1.23
N ALA A 235 8.62 -5.64 -0.04
CA ALA A 235 7.42 -6.34 -0.46
C ALA A 235 7.68 -7.85 -0.54
N ILE A 236 6.96 -8.64 0.25
CA ILE A 236 7.14 -10.09 0.39
C ILE A 236 6.04 -10.83 -0.36
N PRO A 237 6.36 -11.59 -1.43
CA PRO A 237 5.41 -12.49 -2.08
C PRO A 237 5.00 -13.65 -1.17
N GLU A 238 3.75 -14.12 -1.29
CA GLU A 238 3.24 -15.26 -0.50
C GLU A 238 4.10 -16.52 -0.67
N ASN A 239 4.53 -16.78 -1.89
CA ASN A 239 5.32 -17.97 -2.25
C ASN A 239 6.83 -17.79 -2.06
N THR A 240 7.26 -16.81 -1.24
CA THR A 240 8.66 -16.60 -0.93
C THR A 240 9.24 -17.83 -0.22
N PRO A 241 10.29 -18.49 -0.76
CA PRO A 241 10.82 -19.73 -0.20
C PRO A 241 11.64 -19.51 1.08
N PHE A 242 12.15 -18.32 1.31
CA PHE A 242 12.98 -17.98 2.47
C PHE A 242 12.21 -17.20 3.54
N LYS A 243 12.67 -17.35 4.76
CA LYS A 243 12.07 -16.74 5.96
C LYS A 243 12.92 -15.59 6.52
N GLN A 244 14.18 -15.48 6.10
CA GLN A 244 15.14 -14.51 6.63
C GLN A 244 16.18 -14.11 5.57
N PHE A 245 16.80 -12.96 5.76
CA PHE A 245 17.80 -12.42 4.81
C PHE A 245 19.02 -13.33 4.62
N SER A 246 19.44 -14.08 5.62
CA SER A 246 20.58 -15.00 5.51
C SER A 246 20.39 -16.11 4.47
N GLU A 247 19.17 -16.38 4.08
CA GLU A 247 18.83 -17.36 3.05
C GLU A 247 18.91 -16.79 1.62
N VAL A 248 18.96 -15.44 1.48
CA VAL A 248 19.04 -14.76 0.19
C VAL A 248 20.45 -14.88 -0.37
N LYS A 249 20.60 -15.61 -1.48
CA LYS A 249 21.90 -15.88 -2.09
C LYS A 249 22.27 -14.91 -3.22
N ARG A 250 21.29 -14.25 -3.82
CA ARG A 250 21.48 -13.36 -4.97
C ARG A 250 20.55 -12.17 -4.87
N ILE A 251 21.08 -10.99 -5.16
CA ILE A 251 20.33 -9.73 -5.24
C ILE A 251 20.54 -9.20 -6.65
N ALA A 252 19.44 -8.86 -7.33
CA ALA A 252 19.47 -8.12 -8.58
C ALA A 252 19.13 -6.67 -8.32
N PHE A 253 19.95 -5.76 -8.80
CA PHE A 253 19.69 -4.33 -8.74
C PHE A 253 19.15 -3.89 -10.10
N ILE A 254 17.97 -3.27 -10.11
CA ILE A 254 17.32 -2.74 -11.30
C ILE A 254 17.32 -1.22 -11.17
N THR A 255 17.90 -0.55 -12.15
CA THR A 255 18.00 0.91 -12.19
C THR A 255 17.71 1.41 -13.60
N ASN A 256 17.13 2.59 -13.73
CA ASN A 256 17.03 3.35 -14.98
C ASN A 256 18.21 4.31 -15.18
N PHE A 257 19.22 4.25 -14.30
CA PHE A 257 20.37 5.17 -14.25
C PHE A 257 19.99 6.64 -14.02
N ASP A 258 18.85 6.89 -13.40
CA ASP A 258 18.52 8.24 -12.94
C ASP A 258 19.46 8.65 -11.78
N GLN A 259 19.72 9.95 -11.65
CA GLN A 259 20.58 10.47 -10.57
C GLN A 259 20.05 10.09 -9.16
N ARG A 260 18.76 9.82 -9.04
CA ARG A 260 18.12 9.35 -7.81
C ARG A 260 18.50 7.93 -7.41
N ASP A 261 18.98 7.12 -8.35
CA ASP A 261 19.42 5.74 -8.09
C ASP A 261 20.87 5.67 -7.57
N LEU A 262 21.57 6.81 -7.53
CA LEU A 262 23.00 6.89 -7.21
C LEU A 262 23.28 7.40 -5.78
N ILE A 263 22.23 7.59 -4.95
CA ILE A 263 22.34 8.09 -3.59
C ILE A 263 22.15 6.92 -2.56
#